data_d4223ebdf6c4ab8bf3ad1cc765a50485
#
_entry.id   d4223ebdf6c4ab8bf3ad1cc765a50485
#
_cell.length_a   1.000
_cell.length_b   1.000
_cell.length_c   1.000
_cell.angle_alpha   90.00
_cell.angle_beta   90.00
_cell.angle_gamma   90.00
#
_symmetry.space_group_name_H-M   'P 1'
#
loop_
_entity.id
_entity.type
_entity.pdbx_description
1 polymer ?
#
loop_
_entity_poly.entity_id
_entity_poly.type
_entity_poly.pdbx_seq_one_letter_code
_entity_poly.pdbx_strand_id
1 'polypeptide(L)'
;MKFIVGKCEDATKSIRYSPIVEILLCRTANGYDVNGFGQLKDGRGNICPVTIIMPTIAMEAKELILRNSAPFTEDLEGQAVDKFFEILDQKIHEAKDMLIERFNWICSQSPDSAKFMYENNVMAGYIPEEGIISALKHGTLAIGQIGLAETLQILIGCDHTTDKGMELAKKIEKLFKDRCAEFKKERYQY
;
A
#
# COMPACT_ATOMS: atom_id res chain seq x y z
N MET A 1 2.15 12.97 4.80
CA MET A 1 1.62 11.95 3.86
C MET A 1 1.87 10.58 4.46
N LYS A 2 0.93 9.67 4.43
CA LYS A 2 1.03 8.35 5.04
C LYS A 2 1.07 7.26 3.98
N PHE A 3 1.94 6.25 4.14
CA PHE A 3 1.83 4.99 3.42
C PHE A 3 1.06 4.01 4.29
N ILE A 4 0.04 3.38 3.74
CA ILE A 4 -0.82 2.43 4.44
C ILE A 4 -0.87 1.14 3.62
N VAL A 5 -0.73 0.01 4.31
CA VAL A 5 -1.13 -1.29 3.77
C VAL A 5 -2.63 -1.41 3.99
N GLY A 6 -3.37 -1.56 2.91
CA GLY A 6 -4.81 -1.80 3.00
C GLY A 6 -5.07 -3.21 3.51
N LYS A 7 -5.35 -3.36 4.81
CA LYS A 7 -5.89 -4.62 5.37
C LYS A 7 -7.41 -4.52 5.54
N CYS A 8 -8.09 -5.50 5.01
CA CYS A 8 -9.54 -5.63 5.16
C CYS A 8 -9.97 -6.09 6.57
N GLU A 9 -9.05 -6.70 7.36
CA GLU A 9 -9.39 -7.35 8.63
C GLU A 9 -9.31 -6.45 9.87
N ASP A 10 -8.50 -5.40 9.86
CA ASP A 10 -8.34 -4.51 11.01
C ASP A 10 -9.44 -3.43 11.12
N ALA A 11 -10.26 -3.26 10.09
CA ALA A 11 -11.37 -2.30 10.08
C ALA A 11 -12.42 -2.63 11.15
N THR A 12 -12.64 -3.91 11.45
CA THR A 12 -13.64 -4.36 12.44
C THR A 12 -13.20 -4.17 13.89
N LYS A 13 -11.90 -4.14 14.18
CA LYS A 13 -11.39 -3.90 15.54
C LYS A 13 -11.28 -2.42 15.88
N SER A 14 -10.99 -1.57 14.89
CA SER A 14 -10.94 -0.11 15.04
C SER A 14 -12.31 0.51 15.31
N ILE A 15 -13.38 -0.07 14.77
CA ILE A 15 -14.76 0.42 14.91
C ILE A 15 -15.27 0.36 16.38
N ARG A 16 -14.71 -0.51 17.22
CA ARG A 16 -15.17 -0.68 18.61
C ARG A 16 -14.73 0.41 19.60
N TYR A 17 -13.76 1.25 19.24
CA TYR A 17 -13.14 2.20 20.17
C TYR A 17 -13.19 3.66 19.74
N SER A 18 -13.79 4.00 18.62
CA SER A 18 -13.96 5.40 18.21
C SER A 18 -15.44 5.78 18.13
N PRO A 19 -15.90 6.78 18.89
CA PRO A 19 -17.25 7.32 18.75
C PRO A 19 -17.45 8.14 17.47
N ILE A 20 -16.45 8.18 16.59
CA ILE A 20 -16.45 8.95 15.35
C ILE A 20 -16.71 7.98 14.21
N VAL A 21 -17.81 8.24 13.47
CA VAL A 21 -18.16 7.48 12.26
C VAL A 21 -17.00 7.57 11.26
N GLU A 22 -16.31 6.47 11.08
CA GLU A 22 -15.27 6.33 10.05
C GLU A 22 -15.96 6.22 8.69
N ILE A 23 -15.68 7.16 7.81
CA ILE A 23 -16.12 7.06 6.41
C ILE A 23 -15.19 6.08 5.70
N LEU A 24 -15.70 4.90 5.43
CA LEU A 24 -15.04 3.91 4.59
C LEU A 24 -15.13 4.34 3.13
N LEU A 25 -14.09 4.98 2.63
CA LEU A 25 -13.91 5.22 1.20
C LEU A 25 -13.02 4.11 0.62
N CYS A 26 -13.56 3.32 -0.30
CA CYS A 26 -12.84 2.22 -0.97
C CYS A 26 -12.16 1.24 0.00
N ARG A 27 -12.82 0.85 1.09
CA ARG A 27 -12.31 -0.06 2.13
C ARG A 27 -11.06 0.44 2.87
N THR A 28 -10.72 1.70 2.75
CA THR A 28 -9.64 2.32 3.52
C THR A 28 -10.24 3.14 4.64
N ALA A 29 -9.96 2.78 5.88
CA ALA A 29 -10.38 3.56 7.04
C ALA A 29 -9.48 4.79 7.16
N ASN A 30 -10.04 5.99 7.09
CA ASN A 30 -9.36 7.23 7.42
C ASN A 30 -9.34 7.40 8.93
N GLY A 31 -8.31 6.82 9.55
CA GLY A 31 -8.17 6.81 10.99
C GLY A 31 -7.59 8.09 11.57
N TYR A 32 -7.42 8.08 12.89
CA TYR A 32 -6.84 9.14 13.68
C TYR A 32 -5.41 9.49 13.24
N ASP A 33 -5.10 10.78 13.13
CA ASP A 33 -3.75 11.25 12.84
C ASP A 33 -2.94 11.41 14.12
N VAL A 34 -1.93 10.55 14.29
CA VAL A 34 -1.02 10.59 15.44
C VAL A 34 -0.17 11.86 15.53
N ASN A 35 -0.08 12.64 14.45
CA ASN A 35 0.69 13.90 14.42
C ASN A 35 -0.13 15.14 14.85
N GLY A 36 -1.31 14.94 15.44
CA GLY A 36 -2.09 16.01 16.04
C GLY A 36 -2.88 16.89 15.08
N PHE A 37 -2.87 16.63 13.77
CA PHE A 37 -3.79 17.28 12.82
C PHE A 37 -5.22 16.78 13.04
N GLY A 38 -5.37 16.02 14.04
CA GLY A 38 -6.53 15.71 14.76
C GLY A 38 -7.62 15.00 14.00
N GLN A 39 -8.75 15.47 14.29
CA GLN A 39 -10.01 14.88 13.90
C GLN A 39 -10.58 15.53 12.65
N LEU A 40 -9.83 16.46 12.05
CA LEU A 40 -10.23 17.05 10.78
C LEU A 40 -10.16 15.98 9.70
N LYS A 41 -11.30 15.63 9.14
CA LYS A 41 -11.41 14.68 8.04
C LYS A 41 -11.18 15.34 6.68
N ASP A 42 -11.21 16.66 6.67
CA ASP A 42 -11.03 17.48 5.49
C ASP A 42 -9.61 17.34 4.93
N GLY A 43 -9.48 17.26 3.61
CA GLY A 43 -8.20 17.08 2.94
C GLY A 43 -7.57 15.69 3.10
N ARG A 44 -8.26 14.74 3.75
CA ARG A 44 -7.81 13.35 3.87
C ARG A 44 -8.46 12.48 2.83
N GLY A 45 -7.68 11.67 2.20
CA GLY A 45 -8.13 10.72 1.19
C GLY A 45 -7.00 9.86 0.71
N ASN A 46 -7.33 8.83 -0.03
CA ASN A 46 -6.37 8.03 -0.76
C ASN A 46 -6.14 8.70 -2.12
N ILE A 47 -4.95 9.28 -2.31
CA ILE A 47 -4.71 10.15 -3.46
C ILE A 47 -4.49 9.35 -4.73
N CYS A 48 -3.67 8.32 -4.69
CA CYS A 48 -3.38 7.50 -5.86
C CYS A 48 -2.91 6.11 -5.41
N PRO A 49 -3.84 5.16 -5.21
CA PRO A 49 -3.47 3.82 -4.81
C PRO A 49 -2.76 3.06 -5.94
N VAL A 50 -1.78 2.24 -5.57
CA VAL A 50 -1.16 1.23 -6.44
C VAL A 50 -1.40 -0.13 -5.81
N THR A 51 -1.77 -1.12 -6.60
CA THR A 51 -2.02 -2.49 -6.12
C THR A 51 -1.05 -3.45 -6.77
N ILE A 52 -0.34 -4.23 -5.97
CA ILE A 52 0.58 -5.28 -6.41
C ILE A 52 -0.21 -6.57 -6.60
N ILE A 53 -0.10 -7.17 -7.79
CA ILE A 53 -0.70 -8.46 -8.13
C ILE A 53 0.29 -9.56 -7.74
N MET A 54 0.14 -10.09 -6.53
CA MET A 54 1.12 -11.02 -5.97
C MET A 54 1.18 -12.39 -6.68
N PRO A 55 0.09 -12.98 -7.21
CA PRO A 55 0.18 -14.25 -7.94
C PRO A 55 1.11 -14.19 -9.14
N THR A 56 1.17 -13.05 -9.84
CA THR A 56 2.09 -12.88 -10.97
C THR A 56 3.54 -12.98 -10.52
N ILE A 57 3.88 -12.35 -9.39
CA ILE A 57 5.23 -12.42 -8.80
C ILE A 57 5.56 -13.84 -8.37
N ALA A 58 4.58 -14.56 -7.78
CA ALA A 58 4.78 -15.95 -7.37
C ALA A 58 5.03 -16.89 -8.55
N MET A 59 4.31 -16.70 -9.66
CA MET A 59 4.56 -17.45 -10.90
C MET A 59 5.94 -17.15 -11.46
N GLU A 60 6.32 -15.88 -11.56
CA GLU A 60 7.63 -15.44 -12.03
C GLU A 60 8.77 -16.02 -11.18
N ALA A 61 8.66 -15.95 -9.85
CA ALA A 61 9.66 -16.50 -8.92
C ALA A 61 9.84 -18.01 -9.13
N LYS A 62 8.73 -18.76 -9.23
CA LYS A 62 8.75 -20.20 -9.44
C LYS A 62 9.35 -20.57 -10.80
N GLU A 63 8.99 -19.83 -11.84
CA GLU A 63 9.54 -20.05 -13.19
C GLU A 63 11.06 -19.80 -13.25
N LEU A 64 11.53 -18.71 -12.61
CA LEU A 64 12.97 -18.41 -12.54
C LEU A 64 13.75 -19.49 -11.83
N ILE A 65 13.23 -20.02 -10.73
CA ILE A 65 13.90 -21.12 -10.01
C ILE A 65 13.89 -22.40 -10.86
N LEU A 66 12.76 -22.77 -11.47
CA LEU A 66 12.68 -23.96 -12.30
C LEU A 66 13.61 -23.91 -13.52
N ARG A 67 13.77 -22.74 -14.15
CA ARG A 67 14.69 -22.57 -15.30
C ARG A 67 16.18 -22.67 -14.91
N ASN A 68 16.51 -22.23 -13.70
CA ASN A 68 17.90 -22.16 -13.24
C ASN A 68 18.33 -23.37 -12.39
N SER A 69 17.40 -24.26 -12.04
CA SER A 69 17.69 -25.41 -11.19
C SER A 69 18.33 -26.54 -12.00
N ALA A 70 19.40 -27.12 -11.45
CA ALA A 70 19.97 -28.35 -11.96
C ALA A 70 19.01 -29.55 -11.70
N PRO A 71 19.04 -30.58 -12.53
CA PRO A 71 18.33 -31.82 -12.23
C PRO A 71 18.86 -32.36 -10.90
N PHE A 72 17.97 -32.57 -9.91
CA PHE A 72 18.25 -32.98 -8.52
C PHE A 72 18.46 -31.84 -7.50
N THR A 73 18.00 -30.61 -7.79
CA THR A 73 18.01 -29.54 -6.79
C THR A 73 17.00 -29.86 -5.66
N GLU A 74 17.50 -29.96 -4.44
CA GLU A 74 16.68 -30.10 -3.24
C GLU A 74 16.06 -28.72 -2.87
N ASP A 75 14.86 -28.75 -2.26
CA ASP A 75 14.15 -27.55 -1.75
C ASP A 75 13.84 -26.44 -2.79
N LEU A 76 13.26 -26.83 -3.90
CA LEU A 76 12.75 -25.87 -4.90
C LEU A 76 11.66 -24.95 -4.34
N GLU A 77 10.88 -25.43 -3.37
CA GLU A 77 9.81 -24.65 -2.73
C GLU A 77 10.40 -23.48 -1.92
N GLY A 78 11.39 -23.76 -1.06
CA GLY A 78 12.06 -22.73 -0.25
C GLY A 78 12.74 -21.69 -1.13
N GLN A 79 13.46 -22.11 -2.17
CA GLN A 79 14.11 -21.20 -3.11
C GLN A 79 13.10 -20.33 -3.86
N ALA A 80 11.93 -20.87 -4.25
CA ALA A 80 10.88 -20.10 -4.90
C ALA A 80 10.26 -19.07 -3.94
N VAL A 81 10.09 -19.41 -2.67
CA VAL A 81 9.63 -18.49 -1.63
C VAL A 81 10.63 -17.35 -1.41
N ASP A 82 11.92 -17.67 -1.29
CA ASP A 82 12.97 -16.65 -1.12
C ASP A 82 13.03 -15.72 -2.33
N LYS A 83 12.97 -16.25 -3.54
CA LYS A 83 12.94 -15.46 -4.77
C LYS A 83 11.69 -14.60 -4.88
N PHE A 84 10.55 -15.11 -4.44
CA PHE A 84 9.31 -14.33 -4.35
C PHE A 84 9.48 -13.11 -3.42
N PHE A 85 10.07 -13.28 -2.24
CA PHE A 85 10.31 -12.17 -1.32
C PHE A 85 11.27 -11.13 -1.90
N GLU A 86 12.32 -11.54 -2.62
CA GLU A 86 13.25 -10.64 -3.30
C GLU A 86 12.52 -9.77 -4.33
N ILE A 87 11.73 -10.40 -5.22
CA ILE A 87 10.99 -9.68 -6.26
C ILE A 87 9.89 -8.80 -5.63
N LEU A 88 9.17 -9.31 -4.63
CA LEU A 88 8.13 -8.56 -3.94
C LEU A 88 8.69 -7.30 -3.28
N ASP A 89 9.82 -7.40 -2.60
CA ASP A 89 10.48 -6.26 -1.96
C ASP A 89 10.85 -5.18 -2.97
N GLN A 90 11.41 -5.56 -4.11
CA GLN A 90 11.69 -4.66 -5.22
C GLN A 90 10.39 -3.99 -5.73
N LYS A 91 9.31 -4.75 -5.92
CA LYS A 91 8.03 -4.21 -6.40
C LYS A 91 7.36 -3.25 -5.41
N ILE A 92 7.56 -3.44 -4.11
CA ILE A 92 7.10 -2.50 -3.08
C ILE A 92 7.84 -1.16 -3.19
N HIS A 93 9.16 -1.19 -3.46
CA HIS A 93 9.94 0.03 -3.68
C HIS A 93 9.54 0.74 -4.99
N GLU A 94 9.37 0.00 -6.08
CA GLU A 94 8.87 0.55 -7.35
C GLU A 94 7.49 1.20 -7.17
N ALA A 95 6.59 0.55 -6.42
CA ALA A 95 5.26 1.10 -6.12
C ALA A 95 5.34 2.41 -5.31
N LYS A 96 6.26 2.50 -4.35
CA LYS A 96 6.53 3.75 -3.60
C LYS A 96 6.97 4.85 -4.56
N ASP A 97 7.94 4.58 -5.43
CA ASP A 97 8.48 5.58 -6.35
C ASP A 97 7.41 6.08 -7.33
N MET A 98 6.61 5.17 -7.89
CA MET A 98 5.46 5.51 -8.73
C MET A 98 4.43 6.39 -8.01
N LEU A 99 4.15 6.13 -6.74
CA LEU A 99 3.22 6.92 -5.95
C LEU A 99 3.75 8.34 -5.68
N ILE A 100 5.05 8.47 -5.41
CA ILE A 100 5.70 9.76 -5.20
C ILE A 100 5.69 10.57 -6.50
N GLU A 101 6.05 9.95 -7.62
CA GLU A 101 6.04 10.59 -8.94
C GLU A 101 4.64 11.09 -9.29
N ARG A 102 3.61 10.25 -9.16
CA ARG A 102 2.21 10.64 -9.40
C ARG A 102 1.77 11.78 -8.51
N PHE A 103 2.10 11.72 -7.22
CA PHE A 103 1.76 12.80 -6.30
C PHE A 103 2.39 14.11 -6.71
N ASN A 104 3.68 14.12 -7.03
CA ASN A 104 4.39 15.29 -7.48
C ASN A 104 3.80 15.83 -8.79
N TRP A 105 3.48 14.95 -9.73
CA TRP A 105 2.83 15.34 -10.98
C TRP A 105 1.46 15.98 -10.74
N ILE A 106 0.61 15.38 -9.88
CA ILE A 106 -0.70 15.96 -9.55
C ILE A 106 -0.52 17.34 -8.90
N CYS A 107 0.41 17.48 -7.97
CA CYS A 107 0.67 18.76 -7.28
C CYS A 107 1.24 19.83 -8.21
N SER A 108 1.85 19.47 -9.34
CA SER A 108 2.38 20.41 -10.34
C SER A 108 1.34 20.89 -11.34
N GLN A 109 0.14 20.32 -11.33
CA GLN A 109 -0.91 20.74 -12.26
C GLN A 109 -1.48 22.10 -11.89
N SER A 110 -2.03 22.81 -12.90
CA SER A 110 -2.79 24.03 -12.67
C SER A 110 -4.12 23.72 -11.97
N PRO A 111 -4.54 24.52 -10.99
CA PRO A 111 -5.88 24.42 -10.41
C PRO A 111 -7.01 24.49 -11.44
N ASP A 112 -6.77 25.09 -12.60
CA ASP A 112 -7.73 25.15 -13.70
C ASP A 112 -8.12 23.77 -14.23
N SER A 113 -7.31 22.75 -14.00
CA SER A 113 -7.63 21.36 -14.35
C SER A 113 -8.88 20.83 -13.63
N ALA A 114 -9.20 21.40 -12.46
CA ALA A 114 -10.42 21.13 -11.69
C ALA A 114 -10.97 22.42 -11.07
N LYS A 115 -11.11 23.45 -11.88
CA LYS A 115 -11.43 24.83 -11.49
C LYS A 115 -12.59 24.93 -10.50
N PHE A 116 -13.69 24.24 -10.78
CA PHE A 116 -14.87 24.28 -9.91
C PHE A 116 -14.53 23.80 -8.48
N MET A 117 -13.71 22.77 -8.34
CA MET A 117 -13.38 22.19 -7.03
C MET A 117 -12.50 23.13 -6.19
N TYR A 118 -11.57 23.83 -6.84
CA TYR A 118 -10.64 24.73 -6.15
C TYR A 118 -11.25 26.10 -5.87
N GLU A 119 -12.00 26.68 -6.83
CA GLU A 119 -12.60 28.01 -6.67
C GLU A 119 -13.80 28.02 -5.71
N ASN A 120 -14.50 26.90 -5.53
CA ASN A 120 -15.69 26.80 -4.69
C ASN A 120 -15.44 26.13 -3.33
N ASN A 121 -14.19 26.05 -2.88
CA ASN A 121 -13.79 25.45 -1.60
C ASN A 121 -14.25 23.99 -1.40
N VAL A 122 -14.45 23.24 -2.50
CA VAL A 122 -14.78 21.82 -2.42
C VAL A 122 -13.55 21.02 -1.96
N MET A 123 -12.34 21.47 -2.36
CA MET A 123 -11.08 20.91 -1.88
C MET A 123 -10.66 21.62 -0.59
N ALA A 124 -11.06 21.05 0.53
CA ALA A 124 -10.75 21.58 1.85
C ALA A 124 -9.23 21.73 2.07
N GLY A 125 -8.84 22.89 2.61
CA GLY A 125 -7.44 23.21 2.87
C GLY A 125 -6.67 23.70 1.64
N TYR A 126 -7.34 23.97 0.51
CA TYR A 126 -6.70 24.58 -0.63
C TYR A 126 -6.32 26.04 -0.35
N ILE A 127 -5.08 26.38 -0.63
CA ILE A 127 -4.51 27.73 -0.52
C ILE A 127 -3.95 28.10 -1.89
N PRO A 128 -4.51 29.13 -2.57
CA PRO A 128 -4.12 29.47 -3.94
C PRO A 128 -2.62 29.70 -4.13
N GLU A 129 -1.97 30.36 -3.15
CA GLU A 129 -0.55 30.71 -3.18
C GLU A 129 0.36 29.48 -3.07
N GLU A 130 -0.10 28.42 -2.40
CA GLU A 130 0.61 27.15 -2.26
C GLU A 130 0.27 26.16 -3.38
N GLY A 131 -0.82 26.39 -4.11
CA GLY A 131 -1.31 25.50 -5.15
C GLY A 131 -1.94 24.20 -4.64
N ILE A 132 -2.08 23.22 -5.54
CA ILE A 132 -2.79 21.96 -5.29
C ILE A 132 -2.21 21.18 -4.10
N ILE A 133 -0.91 21.28 -3.85
CA ILE A 133 -0.24 20.60 -2.75
C ILE A 133 -0.85 20.93 -1.39
N SER A 134 -1.35 22.15 -1.20
CA SER A 134 -1.97 22.59 0.05
C SER A 134 -3.20 21.75 0.43
N ALA A 135 -4.00 21.36 -0.55
CA ALA A 135 -5.17 20.51 -0.36
C ALA A 135 -4.81 19.02 -0.20
N LEU A 136 -3.70 18.56 -0.80
CA LEU A 136 -3.34 17.14 -0.87
C LEU A 136 -2.29 16.70 0.15
N LYS A 137 -1.58 17.63 0.80
CA LYS A 137 -0.47 17.32 1.73
C LYS A 137 -0.86 16.41 2.90
N HIS A 138 -2.12 16.36 3.28
CA HIS A 138 -2.65 15.51 4.35
C HIS A 138 -3.20 14.17 3.86
N GLY A 139 -3.19 13.94 2.56
CA GLY A 139 -3.66 12.71 1.97
C GLY A 139 -2.74 11.52 2.18
N THR A 140 -3.20 10.35 1.79
CA THR A 140 -2.49 9.08 1.95
C THR A 140 -2.09 8.51 0.59
N LEU A 141 -0.88 8.01 0.49
CA LEU A 141 -0.44 7.16 -0.60
C LEU A 141 -0.54 5.70 -0.14
N ALA A 142 -1.28 4.89 -0.87
CA ALA A 142 -1.56 3.52 -0.47
C ALA A 142 -0.94 2.52 -1.44
N ILE A 143 -0.19 1.56 -0.88
CA ILE A 143 0.25 0.36 -1.59
C ILE A 143 -0.69 -0.76 -1.16
N GLY A 144 -1.46 -1.27 -2.12
CA GLY A 144 -2.36 -2.41 -1.93
C GLY A 144 -1.73 -3.70 -2.41
N GLN A 145 -2.36 -4.81 -2.06
CA GLN A 145 -2.02 -6.14 -2.55
C GLN A 145 -3.29 -6.92 -2.89
N ILE A 146 -3.19 -7.83 -3.85
CA ILE A 146 -4.27 -8.72 -4.24
C ILE A 146 -3.73 -10.12 -4.51
N GLY A 147 -4.56 -11.14 -4.21
CA GLY A 147 -4.28 -12.52 -4.56
C GLY A 147 -3.39 -13.27 -3.56
N LEU A 148 -3.50 -12.97 -2.26
CA LEU A 148 -2.70 -13.65 -1.22
C LEU A 148 -2.94 -15.16 -1.21
N ALA A 149 -4.19 -15.61 -1.26
CA ALA A 149 -4.52 -17.03 -1.24
C ALA A 149 -3.94 -17.77 -2.46
N GLU A 150 -4.09 -17.19 -3.64
CA GLU A 150 -3.56 -17.72 -4.89
C GLU A 150 -2.03 -17.75 -4.88
N THR A 151 -1.39 -16.72 -4.31
CA THR A 151 0.06 -16.67 -4.13
C THR A 151 0.58 -17.83 -3.29
N LEU A 152 -0.08 -18.09 -2.16
CA LEU A 152 0.27 -19.22 -1.29
C LEU A 152 0.06 -20.57 -1.99
N GLN A 153 -1.05 -20.73 -2.71
CA GLN A 153 -1.31 -21.93 -3.52
C GLN A 153 -0.21 -22.16 -4.56
N ILE A 154 0.25 -21.10 -5.24
CA ILE A 154 1.31 -21.19 -6.24
C ILE A 154 2.63 -21.57 -5.58
N LEU A 155 3.01 -20.92 -4.47
CA LEU A 155 4.33 -21.11 -3.84
C LEU A 155 4.44 -22.43 -3.08
N ILE A 156 3.44 -22.74 -2.24
CA ILE A 156 3.52 -23.83 -1.24
C ILE A 156 2.37 -24.83 -1.30
N GLY A 157 1.49 -24.75 -2.31
CA GLY A 157 0.40 -25.70 -2.55
C GLY A 157 -0.76 -25.67 -1.54
N CYS A 158 -0.81 -24.67 -0.65
CA CYS A 158 -1.90 -24.50 0.31
C CYS A 158 -2.19 -23.01 0.51
N ASP A 159 -3.36 -22.68 1.06
CA ASP A 159 -3.77 -21.31 1.34
C ASP A 159 -3.60 -20.94 2.82
N HIS A 160 -4.06 -19.76 3.20
CA HIS A 160 -3.95 -19.21 4.56
C HIS A 160 -4.85 -19.90 5.60
N THR A 161 -5.66 -20.88 5.21
CA THR A 161 -6.48 -21.68 6.15
C THR A 161 -5.65 -22.77 6.84
N THR A 162 -4.46 -23.06 6.33
CA THR A 162 -3.51 -24.00 6.93
C THR A 162 -2.47 -23.24 7.78
N ASP A 163 -1.89 -23.93 8.78
CA ASP A 163 -0.84 -23.33 9.62
C ASP A 163 0.37 -22.87 8.79
N LYS A 164 0.84 -23.70 7.85
CA LYS A 164 1.95 -23.39 6.93
C LYS A 164 1.62 -22.17 6.08
N GLY A 165 0.43 -22.12 5.48
CA GLY A 165 0.00 -20.99 4.66
C GLY A 165 -0.18 -19.71 5.49
N MET A 166 -0.73 -19.82 6.69
CA MET A 166 -0.89 -18.68 7.60
C MET A 166 0.45 -18.10 8.05
N GLU A 167 1.46 -18.96 8.30
CA GLU A 167 2.80 -18.49 8.65
C GLU A 167 3.43 -17.67 7.51
N LEU A 168 3.37 -18.18 6.26
CA LEU A 168 3.89 -17.47 5.10
C LEU A 168 3.10 -16.18 4.82
N ALA A 169 1.76 -16.21 4.96
CA ALA A 169 0.91 -15.02 4.84
C ALA A 169 1.34 -13.91 5.82
N LYS A 170 1.59 -14.26 7.08
CA LYS A 170 2.08 -13.31 8.09
C LYS A 170 3.44 -12.72 7.74
N LYS A 171 4.35 -13.50 7.14
CA LYS A 171 5.66 -12.99 6.68
C LYS A 171 5.49 -11.99 5.54
N ILE A 172 4.61 -12.28 4.57
CA ILE A 172 4.29 -11.36 3.46
C ILE A 172 3.71 -10.04 4.01
N GLU A 173 2.71 -10.12 4.86
CA GLU A 173 2.09 -8.95 5.49
C GLU A 173 3.09 -8.12 6.32
N LYS A 174 3.98 -8.80 7.01
CA LYS A 174 5.04 -8.15 7.79
C LYS A 174 5.97 -7.35 6.89
N LEU A 175 6.37 -7.88 5.73
CA LEU A 175 7.22 -7.17 4.77
C LEU A 175 6.55 -5.86 4.32
N PHE A 176 5.29 -5.89 3.88
CA PHE A 176 4.55 -4.68 3.52
C PHE A 176 4.50 -3.66 4.65
N LYS A 177 4.20 -4.12 5.86
CA LYS A 177 4.13 -3.26 7.05
C LYS A 177 5.48 -2.59 7.36
N ASP A 178 6.56 -3.36 7.32
CA ASP A 178 7.90 -2.88 7.65
C ASP A 178 8.35 -1.85 6.60
N ARG A 179 8.20 -2.13 5.30
CA ARG A 179 8.54 -1.18 4.22
C ARG A 179 7.73 0.10 4.28
N CYS A 180 6.41 0.01 4.50
CA CYS A 180 5.59 1.21 4.68
C CYS A 180 6.00 2.02 5.91
N ALA A 181 6.49 1.38 6.97
CA ALA A 181 7.00 2.09 8.15
C ALA A 181 8.35 2.79 7.87
N GLU A 182 9.23 2.17 7.07
CA GLU A 182 10.48 2.76 6.60
C GLU A 182 10.22 3.98 5.70
N PHE A 183 9.35 3.88 4.70
CA PHE A 183 9.00 4.98 3.80
C PHE A 183 8.41 6.19 4.54
N LYS A 184 7.71 5.97 5.64
CA LYS A 184 7.25 7.07 6.50
C LYS A 184 8.42 7.82 7.12
N LYS A 185 9.43 7.11 7.63
CA LYS A 185 10.61 7.73 8.28
C LYS A 185 11.43 8.55 7.29
N GLU A 186 11.66 8.01 6.07
CA GLU A 186 12.41 8.71 5.01
C GLU A 186 11.80 10.07 4.68
N ARG A 187 10.49 10.20 4.72
CA ARG A 187 9.78 11.43 4.34
C ARG A 187 9.65 12.47 5.45
N TYR A 188 9.82 12.10 6.71
CA TYR A 188 9.86 13.04 7.83
C TYR A 188 11.23 13.68 8.05
N GLN A 189 12.22 13.37 7.21
CA GLN A 189 13.55 13.96 7.26
C GLN A 189 13.73 15.17 6.32
N TYR A 190 12.65 15.61 5.63
CA TYR A 190 12.67 16.79 4.75
C TYR A 190 11.63 17.84 5.17
#